data_bcc7356944701a9c3c36d0ad1bbead5f
#
_entry.id   bcc7356944701a9c3c36d0ad1bbead5f
#
_cell.length_a   1.000
_cell.length_b   1.000
_cell.length_c   1.000
_cell.angle_alpha   90.00
_cell.angle_beta   90.00
_cell.angle_gamma   90.00
#
_symmetry.space_group_name_H-M   'P 1'
#
loop_
_entity.id
_entity.type
_entity.pdbx_description
1 polymer ?
#
loop_
_entity_poly.entity_id
_entity_poly.type
_entity_poly.pdbx_seq_one_letter_code
_entity_poly.pdbx_strand_id
1 'polypeptide(L)'
;MRWILLRRKTRVLGKAREKLNRLLSGRLQTGKAYILKEAFGHFWDYRSVTWAGAFMRAWIQRAKRSRIAPMIKVANMIETHEGLILNWIRAQREVFTGATEGLNNKARVVIRRSYGFRTFHIMELALYHTLGQLPEPKVTHKFW
;
A
#
# COMPACT_ATOMS: atom_id res chain seq x y z
N MET A 1 -18.72 14.43 -3.94
CA MET A 1 -17.53 14.73 -4.78
C MET A 1 -16.33 13.85 -4.43
N ARG A 2 -15.91 13.75 -3.14
CA ARG A 2 -14.75 12.96 -2.68
C ARG A 2 -14.71 11.52 -3.23
N TRP A 3 -15.79 10.79 -3.18
CA TRP A 3 -15.88 9.40 -3.64
C TRP A 3 -15.65 9.21 -5.14
N ILE A 4 -15.93 10.20 -5.97
CA ILE A 4 -15.68 10.15 -7.42
C ILE A 4 -14.17 10.21 -7.69
N LEU A 5 -13.43 11.03 -6.94
CA LEU A 5 -11.98 11.19 -7.08
C LEU A 5 -11.17 10.00 -6.57
N LEU A 6 -11.74 9.18 -5.68
CA LEU A 6 -11.10 7.96 -5.20
C LEU A 6 -11.22 6.78 -6.18
N ARG A 7 -12.20 6.82 -7.10
CA ARG A 7 -12.38 5.77 -8.12
C ARG A 7 -11.42 5.96 -9.28
N ARG A 8 -11.07 4.85 -9.95
CA ARG A 8 -10.38 4.91 -11.24
C ARG A 8 -11.31 5.53 -12.30
N LYS A 9 -10.75 6.30 -13.23
CA LYS A 9 -11.50 6.97 -14.30
C LYS A 9 -12.40 6.01 -15.10
N THR A 10 -11.93 4.80 -15.34
CA THR A 10 -12.66 3.74 -16.03
C THR A 10 -13.92 3.26 -15.29
N ARG A 11 -13.96 3.40 -13.95
CA ARG A 11 -15.09 2.99 -13.11
C ARG A 11 -16.08 4.10 -12.80
N VAL A 12 -15.87 5.28 -13.35
CA VAL A 12 -16.76 6.44 -13.16
C VAL A 12 -17.65 6.58 -14.39
N LEU A 13 -18.94 6.32 -14.25
CA LEU A 13 -19.93 6.29 -15.34
C LEU A 13 -21.03 7.35 -15.17
N GLY A 14 -21.76 7.63 -16.23
CA GLY A 14 -22.95 8.50 -16.23
C GLY A 14 -22.70 9.90 -15.66
N LYS A 15 -23.66 10.44 -14.92
CA LYS A 15 -23.60 11.79 -14.31
C LYS A 15 -22.35 12.05 -13.47
N ALA A 16 -21.78 11.00 -12.87
CA ALA A 16 -20.54 11.12 -12.10
C ALA A 16 -19.33 11.41 -13.01
N ARG A 17 -19.32 10.85 -14.23
CA ARG A 17 -18.28 11.10 -15.24
C ARG A 17 -18.34 12.54 -15.77
N GLU A 18 -19.51 13.08 -15.99
CA GLU A 18 -19.68 14.48 -16.40
C GLU A 18 -19.17 15.44 -15.32
N LYS A 19 -19.50 15.16 -14.06
CA LYS A 19 -18.97 15.93 -12.92
C LYS A 19 -17.44 15.86 -12.84
N LEU A 20 -16.87 14.67 -13.06
CA LEU A 20 -15.42 14.48 -13.10
C LEU A 20 -14.80 15.28 -14.26
N ASN A 21 -15.35 15.20 -15.47
CA ASN A 21 -14.85 15.92 -16.63
C ASN A 21 -14.88 17.45 -16.41
N ARG A 22 -15.94 17.98 -15.81
CA ARG A 22 -16.01 19.40 -15.41
C ARG A 22 -14.93 19.81 -14.42
N LEU A 23 -14.58 18.92 -13.47
CA LEU A 23 -13.46 19.15 -12.55
C LEU A 23 -12.11 19.14 -13.24
N LEU A 24 -11.93 18.24 -14.21
CA LEU A 24 -10.67 18.07 -14.94
C LEU A 24 -10.43 19.19 -15.97
N SER A 25 -11.49 19.77 -16.55
CA SER A 25 -11.40 20.93 -17.46
C SER A 25 -11.07 22.23 -16.70
N GLY A 26 -11.36 22.30 -15.40
CA GLY A 26 -10.96 23.41 -14.53
C GLY A 26 -9.46 23.39 -14.19
N ARG A 27 -8.86 24.57 -13.96
CA ARG A 27 -7.46 24.69 -13.52
C ARG A 27 -7.27 24.35 -12.02
N LEU A 28 -8.13 23.52 -11.43
CA LEU A 28 -8.13 23.19 -10.03
C LEU A 28 -6.95 22.27 -9.66
N GLN A 29 -6.30 22.53 -8.53
CA GLN A 29 -5.24 21.67 -8.01
C GLN A 29 -5.72 20.23 -7.80
N THR A 30 -6.95 20.03 -7.35
CA THR A 30 -7.58 18.72 -7.18
C THR A 30 -7.65 17.94 -8.48
N GLY A 31 -7.98 18.60 -9.61
CA GLY A 31 -7.98 17.98 -10.95
C GLY A 31 -6.57 17.54 -11.36
N LYS A 32 -5.57 18.39 -11.14
CA LYS A 32 -4.15 18.05 -11.39
C LYS A 32 -3.68 16.86 -10.55
N ALA A 33 -4.02 16.84 -9.25
CA ALA A 33 -3.68 15.73 -8.37
C ALA A 33 -4.35 14.42 -8.81
N TYR A 34 -5.61 14.48 -9.26
CA TYR A 34 -6.32 13.33 -9.79
C TYR A 34 -5.63 12.77 -11.05
N ILE A 35 -5.23 13.65 -11.99
CA ILE A 35 -4.49 13.23 -13.19
C ILE A 35 -3.16 12.54 -12.83
N LEU A 36 -2.41 13.10 -11.87
CA LEU A 36 -1.17 12.49 -11.40
C LEU A 36 -1.42 11.12 -10.76
N LYS A 37 -2.45 10.98 -9.94
CA LYS A 37 -2.85 9.70 -9.33
C LYS A 37 -3.23 8.65 -10.39
N GLU A 38 -4.04 9.02 -11.39
CA GLU A 38 -4.42 8.11 -12.48
C GLU A 38 -3.21 7.71 -13.32
N ALA A 39 -2.31 8.68 -13.61
CA ALA A 39 -1.08 8.38 -14.35
C ALA A 39 -0.19 7.38 -13.60
N PHE A 40 -0.07 7.47 -12.26
CA PHE A 40 0.70 6.50 -11.49
C PHE A 40 0.11 5.09 -11.55
N GLY A 41 -1.19 4.97 -11.77
CA GLY A 41 -1.85 3.67 -11.93
C GLY A 41 -1.23 2.80 -13.03
N HIS A 42 -0.68 3.40 -14.08
CA HIS A 42 0.00 2.70 -15.17
C HIS A 42 1.35 2.08 -14.78
N PHE A 43 1.94 2.50 -13.65
CA PHE A 43 3.14 1.87 -13.11
C PHE A 43 2.97 0.36 -12.93
N TRP A 44 1.79 -0.06 -12.51
CA TRP A 44 1.49 -1.46 -12.23
C TRP A 44 1.32 -2.33 -13.49
N ASP A 45 1.27 -1.71 -14.68
CA ASP A 45 1.16 -2.42 -15.96
C ASP A 45 2.53 -2.84 -16.49
N TYR A 46 3.63 -2.23 -16.00
CA TYR A 46 4.98 -2.57 -16.41
C TYR A 46 5.41 -3.96 -15.93
N ARG A 47 6.12 -4.69 -16.80
CA ARG A 47 6.76 -5.98 -16.48
C ARG A 47 8.28 -5.85 -16.35
N SER A 48 8.89 -4.91 -17.05
CA SER A 48 10.32 -4.65 -17.01
C SER A 48 10.67 -3.68 -15.88
N VAL A 49 11.63 -4.07 -15.04
CA VAL A 49 12.13 -3.23 -13.93
C VAL A 49 12.74 -1.92 -14.45
N THR A 50 13.47 -1.99 -15.57
CA THR A 50 14.11 -0.82 -16.18
C THR A 50 13.07 0.21 -16.63
N TRP A 51 12.05 -0.21 -17.36
CA TRP A 51 10.98 0.67 -17.83
C TRP A 51 10.09 1.18 -16.69
N ALA A 52 9.78 0.32 -15.71
CA ALA A 52 9.05 0.72 -14.52
C ALA A 52 9.80 1.79 -13.72
N GLY A 53 11.12 1.63 -13.53
CA GLY A 53 11.96 2.62 -12.86
C GLY A 53 12.04 3.94 -13.63
N ALA A 54 12.21 3.89 -14.95
CA ALA A 54 12.21 5.10 -15.79
C ALA A 54 10.88 5.85 -15.70
N PHE A 55 9.75 5.12 -15.79
CA PHE A 55 8.42 5.71 -15.64
C PHE A 55 8.25 6.34 -14.25
N MET A 56 8.65 5.63 -13.18
CA MET A 56 8.50 6.11 -11.81
C MET A 56 9.28 7.40 -11.58
N ARG A 57 10.54 7.48 -12.02
CA ARG A 57 11.35 8.68 -11.92
C ARG A 57 10.74 9.85 -12.70
N ALA A 58 10.25 9.61 -13.92
CA ALA A 58 9.55 10.62 -14.71
C ALA A 58 8.26 11.12 -14.00
N TRP A 59 7.52 10.22 -13.38
CA TRP A 59 6.33 10.56 -12.62
C TRP A 59 6.68 11.39 -11.37
N ILE A 60 7.71 11.00 -10.61
CA ILE A 60 8.20 11.73 -9.44
C ILE A 60 8.54 13.17 -9.82
N GLN A 61 9.30 13.38 -10.90
CA GLN A 61 9.63 14.71 -11.39
C GLN A 61 8.39 15.54 -11.73
N ARG A 62 7.41 14.93 -12.40
CA ARG A 62 6.14 15.59 -12.73
C ARG A 62 5.36 15.96 -11.46
N ALA A 63 5.31 15.06 -10.47
CA ALA A 63 4.61 15.30 -9.22
C ALA A 63 5.28 16.42 -8.41
N LYS A 64 6.61 16.47 -8.33
CA LYS A 64 7.37 17.56 -7.69
C LYS A 64 7.13 18.90 -8.37
N ARG A 65 7.07 18.95 -9.71
CA ARG A 65 6.78 20.17 -10.49
C ARG A 65 5.32 20.63 -10.40
N SER A 66 4.42 19.82 -9.87
CA SER A 66 2.99 20.16 -9.78
C SER A 66 2.69 21.32 -8.83
N ARG A 67 3.61 21.64 -7.91
CA ARG A 67 3.45 22.61 -6.82
C ARG A 67 2.28 22.29 -5.86
N ILE A 68 1.87 21.02 -5.78
CA ILE A 68 0.83 20.54 -4.89
C ILE A 68 1.52 19.86 -3.71
N ALA A 69 1.55 20.51 -2.54
CA ALA A 69 2.32 20.04 -1.38
C ALA A 69 2.03 18.57 -0.98
N PRO A 70 0.78 18.07 -0.93
CA PRO A 70 0.53 16.64 -0.69
C PRO A 70 1.12 15.72 -1.77
N MET A 71 1.12 16.11 -3.05
CA MET A 71 1.69 15.31 -4.12
C MET A 71 3.20 15.26 -4.08
N ILE A 72 3.84 16.37 -3.65
CA ILE A 72 5.29 16.42 -3.42
C ILE A 72 5.68 15.46 -2.29
N LYS A 73 4.92 15.44 -1.19
CA LYS A 73 5.15 14.48 -0.09
C LYS A 73 5.06 13.03 -0.57
N VAL A 74 4.05 12.70 -1.37
CA VAL A 74 3.89 11.36 -1.95
C VAL A 74 5.07 11.04 -2.90
N ALA A 75 5.48 11.98 -3.74
CA ALA A 75 6.60 11.80 -4.66
C ALA A 75 7.92 11.53 -3.90
N ASN A 76 8.20 12.26 -2.83
CA ASN A 76 9.38 12.05 -2.00
C ASN A 76 9.33 10.67 -1.30
N MET A 77 8.17 10.27 -0.78
CA MET A 77 7.98 8.95 -0.19
C MET A 77 8.24 7.82 -1.21
N ILE A 78 7.71 7.94 -2.42
CA ILE A 78 7.92 6.96 -3.49
C ILE A 78 9.41 6.92 -3.88
N GLU A 79 10.07 8.07 -3.98
CA GLU A 79 11.50 8.17 -4.30
C GLU A 79 12.35 7.47 -3.24
N THR A 80 12.07 7.70 -1.95
CA THR A 80 12.77 7.03 -0.84
C THR A 80 12.61 5.50 -0.89
N HIS A 81 11.46 5.02 -1.35
CA HIS A 81 11.14 3.58 -1.39
C HIS A 81 11.21 2.98 -2.80
N GLU A 82 11.83 3.66 -3.78
CA GLU A 82 11.90 3.23 -5.19
C GLU A 82 12.35 1.76 -5.31
N GLY A 83 13.44 1.40 -4.63
CA GLY A 83 13.99 0.04 -4.69
C GLY A 83 13.02 -1.02 -4.18
N LEU A 84 12.31 -0.74 -3.08
CA LEU A 84 11.31 -1.65 -2.51
C LEU A 84 10.10 -1.82 -3.41
N ILE A 85 9.65 -0.73 -4.03
CA ILE A 85 8.51 -0.75 -4.97
C ILE A 85 8.88 -1.54 -6.22
N LEU A 86 10.10 -1.38 -6.74
CA LEU A 86 10.60 -2.12 -7.89
C LEU A 86 10.79 -3.62 -7.61
N ASN A 87 10.99 -4.02 -6.34
CA ASN A 87 11.05 -5.44 -5.97
C ASN A 87 9.76 -6.19 -6.31
N TRP A 88 8.60 -5.52 -6.27
CA TRP A 88 7.33 -6.12 -6.69
C TRP A 88 7.33 -6.49 -8.18
N ILE A 89 7.95 -5.66 -9.03
CA ILE A 89 8.12 -5.96 -10.46
C ILE A 89 9.14 -7.09 -10.65
N ARG A 90 10.26 -7.08 -9.89
CA ARG A 90 11.29 -8.15 -9.93
C ARG A 90 10.71 -9.51 -9.54
N ALA A 91 9.85 -9.54 -8.54
CA ALA A 91 9.15 -10.74 -8.10
C ALA A 91 8.06 -11.20 -9.08
N GLN A 92 8.00 -10.64 -10.30
CA GLN A 92 7.05 -11.00 -11.37
C GLN A 92 5.58 -11.04 -10.90
N ARG A 93 5.26 -10.26 -9.88
CA ARG A 93 3.95 -10.23 -9.22
C ARG A 93 3.59 -11.52 -8.45
N GLU A 94 4.56 -12.39 -8.19
CA GLU A 94 4.35 -13.64 -7.45
C GLU A 94 4.18 -13.42 -5.96
N VAL A 95 4.53 -12.23 -5.45
CA VAL A 95 4.32 -11.88 -4.04
C VAL A 95 2.82 -11.69 -3.79
N PHE A 96 2.21 -12.73 -3.27
CA PHE A 96 0.80 -12.72 -2.92
C PHE A 96 0.59 -12.15 -1.52
N THR A 97 -0.19 -11.08 -1.41
CA THR A 97 -0.49 -10.43 -0.11
C THR A 97 -1.31 -11.31 0.83
N GLY A 98 -1.92 -12.37 0.33
CA GLY A 98 -2.75 -13.29 1.12
C GLY A 98 -2.01 -13.95 2.28
N ALA A 99 -0.73 -14.27 2.13
CA ALA A 99 0.08 -14.81 3.23
C ALA A 99 0.26 -13.78 4.36
N THR A 100 0.58 -12.53 3.99
CA THR A 100 0.71 -11.42 4.96
C THR A 100 -0.62 -11.10 5.63
N GLU A 101 -1.71 -11.12 4.87
CA GLU A 101 -3.05 -10.90 5.40
C GLU A 101 -3.47 -12.03 6.34
N GLY A 102 -3.18 -13.29 5.99
CA GLY A 102 -3.38 -14.46 6.84
C GLY A 102 -2.60 -14.37 8.16
N LEU A 103 -1.32 -13.98 8.10
CA LEU A 103 -0.49 -13.76 9.30
C LEU A 103 -1.03 -12.62 10.17
N ASN A 104 -1.42 -11.49 9.55
CA ASN A 104 -2.01 -10.37 10.26
C ASN A 104 -3.33 -10.75 10.95
N ASN A 105 -4.16 -11.57 10.30
CA ASN A 105 -5.39 -12.07 10.91
C ASN A 105 -5.12 -13.02 12.07
N LYS A 106 -4.16 -13.95 11.95
CA LYS A 106 -3.72 -14.79 13.07
C LYS A 106 -3.20 -13.96 14.23
N ALA A 107 -2.34 -12.96 13.98
CA ALA A 107 -1.84 -12.04 15.00
C ALA A 107 -2.99 -11.32 15.74
N ARG A 108 -3.98 -10.81 15.01
CA ARG A 108 -5.17 -10.17 15.61
C ARG A 108 -5.97 -11.14 16.48
N VAL A 109 -6.12 -12.40 16.06
CA VAL A 109 -6.80 -13.43 16.87
C VAL A 109 -6.06 -13.67 18.17
N VAL A 110 -4.72 -13.84 18.14
CA VAL A 110 -3.88 -14.03 19.33
C VAL A 110 -4.07 -12.86 20.31
N ILE A 111 -3.97 -11.63 19.81
CA ILE A 111 -4.13 -10.42 20.64
C ILE A 111 -5.52 -10.35 21.27
N ARG A 112 -6.59 -10.67 20.51
CA ARG A 112 -7.97 -10.64 21.00
C ARG A 112 -8.23 -11.75 22.05
N ARG A 113 -7.76 -12.98 21.84
CA ARG A 113 -7.94 -14.11 22.77
C ARG A 113 -7.25 -13.86 24.10
N SER A 114 -6.17 -13.09 24.11
CA SER A 114 -5.42 -12.76 25.34
C SER A 114 -6.04 -11.61 26.15
N TYR A 115 -7.17 -11.05 25.70
CA TYR A 115 -7.80 -9.87 26.32
C TYR A 115 -6.82 -8.68 26.52
N GLY A 116 -5.77 -8.64 25.70
CA GLY A 116 -4.65 -7.73 25.78
C GLY A 116 -3.43 -8.31 26.50
N PHE A 117 -2.28 -7.71 26.27
CA PHE A 117 -1.02 -8.10 26.89
C PHE A 117 -0.54 -6.99 27.84
N ARG A 118 -0.03 -7.37 29.00
CA ARG A 118 0.46 -6.42 30.01
C ARG A 118 1.66 -5.60 29.52
N THR A 119 2.50 -6.20 28.67
CA THR A 119 3.67 -5.55 28.09
C THR A 119 3.82 -5.92 26.62
N PHE A 120 4.48 -5.04 25.85
CA PHE A 120 4.80 -5.30 24.45
C PHE A 120 5.65 -6.57 24.30
N HIS A 121 6.61 -6.79 25.18
CA HIS A 121 7.48 -7.97 25.14
C HIS A 121 6.71 -9.29 25.28
N ILE A 122 5.74 -9.36 26.19
CA ILE A 122 4.88 -10.56 26.33
C ILE A 122 4.06 -10.79 25.08
N MET A 123 3.53 -9.72 24.45
CA MET A 123 2.81 -9.81 23.19
C MET A 123 3.71 -10.33 22.07
N GLU A 124 4.94 -9.81 21.98
CA GLU A 124 5.93 -10.22 20.99
C GLU A 124 6.26 -11.71 21.13
N LEU A 125 6.55 -12.19 22.33
CA LEU A 125 6.81 -13.61 22.61
C LEU A 125 5.62 -14.49 22.23
N ALA A 126 4.40 -14.10 22.57
CA ALA A 126 3.18 -14.84 22.23
C ALA A 126 2.97 -14.91 20.71
N LEU A 127 3.25 -13.83 19.99
CA LEU A 127 3.17 -13.80 18.54
C LEU A 127 4.24 -14.69 17.89
N TYR A 128 5.49 -14.62 18.35
CA TYR A 128 6.55 -15.50 17.85
C TYR A 128 6.24 -16.97 18.09
N HIS A 129 5.74 -17.32 19.26
CA HIS A 129 5.38 -18.70 19.57
C HIS A 129 4.23 -19.21 18.70
N THR A 130 3.18 -18.39 18.53
CA THR A 130 1.97 -18.81 17.80
C THR A 130 2.13 -18.79 16.28
N LEU A 131 2.91 -17.83 15.75
CA LEU A 131 3.10 -17.66 14.32
C LEU A 131 4.34 -18.38 13.80
N GLY A 132 5.36 -18.54 14.65
CA GLY A 132 6.63 -19.18 14.32
C GLY A 132 6.59 -20.72 14.37
N GLN A 133 5.48 -21.32 14.79
CA GLN A 133 5.37 -22.78 14.99
C GLN A 133 6.55 -23.35 15.80
N LEU A 134 6.98 -22.60 16.80
CA LEU A 134 8.07 -23.04 17.67
C LEU A 134 7.64 -24.29 18.44
N PRO A 135 8.54 -25.30 18.62
CA PRO A 135 8.23 -26.47 19.41
C PRO A 135 7.91 -26.06 20.84
N GLU A 136 6.94 -26.72 21.46
CA GLU A 136 6.59 -26.47 22.85
C GLU A 136 7.80 -26.74 23.75
N PRO A 137 8.09 -25.86 24.73
CA PRO A 137 9.19 -26.09 25.68
C PRO A 137 8.92 -27.36 26.45
N LYS A 138 9.90 -28.27 26.51
CA LYS A 138 9.79 -29.56 27.21
C LYS A 138 9.43 -29.44 28.70
N VAL A 139 9.46 -28.23 29.25
CA VAL A 139 9.28 -27.96 30.72
C VAL A 139 7.78 -27.69 31.04
N THR A 140 6.91 -27.44 30.07
CA THR A 140 5.51 -27.06 30.35
C THR A 140 4.61 -28.21 30.83
N HIS A 141 5.05 -29.47 30.72
CA HIS A 141 4.23 -30.64 31.09
C HIS A 141 4.64 -31.30 32.44
N LYS A 142 5.49 -30.67 33.24
CA LYS A 142 5.93 -31.22 34.55
C LYS A 142 5.06 -30.78 35.73
N PHE A 143 3.89 -30.20 35.51
CA PHE A 143 3.01 -29.75 36.59
C PHE A 143 1.74 -30.63 36.72
N TRP A 144 1.87 -31.94 36.47
CA TRP A 144 0.85 -32.94 36.77
C TRP A 144 1.53 -34.10 37.52
#